data_e66052adcfea655699c952a0fbf00a7e
#
_entry.id   e66052adcfea655699c952a0fbf00a7e
#
_cell.length_a   1.000
_cell.length_b   1.000
_cell.length_c   1.000
_cell.angle_alpha   90.00
_cell.angle_beta   90.00
_cell.angle_gamma   90.00
#
_symmetry.space_group_name_H-M   'P 1'
#
loop_
_entity.id
_entity.type
_entity.pdbx_description
1 polymer ?
#
loop_
_entity_poly.entity_id
_entity_poly.type
_entity_poly.pdbx_seq_one_letter_code
_entity_poly.pdbx_strand_id
1 'polypeptide(L)'
;MEFDPHTDGILRGDREQSSRRLGDLMRAEARSSSTSTPLSEEALISEFGASRNAIRAALGALQKQGVVSRRRGIGTTINRHWDWSDLAELRGLSESAGAFGGRVTNRVLVADVVSAPLAISASLNLPTRSPVLLVERIRILDGLPFSLDTSYFNAGLAHGLLDCALENDDLVVLLEDSLGLELGGADLVIESAIAGDALAGQLHVSPGDPILSVDRILRLSDGSVLALEFLRLRGDRAAMTGHSDRGTHPRRPASATTTPDGNAAYAAPVTTESTKEEA
;
A
#
# COMPACT_ATOMS: atom_id res chain seq x y z
N MET A 1 -19.91 39.39 6.48
CA MET A 1 -19.11 38.14 6.65
C MET A 1 -19.93 37.25 7.55
N GLU A 2 -20.77 36.43 6.95
CA GLU A 2 -21.69 35.53 7.66
C GLU A 2 -20.87 34.37 8.24
N PHE A 3 -21.00 34.18 9.52
CA PHE A 3 -20.26 33.19 10.31
C PHE A 3 -20.88 31.82 10.05
N ASP A 4 -20.18 30.90 9.36
CA ASP A 4 -20.65 29.53 9.17
C ASP A 4 -20.39 28.73 10.46
N PRO A 5 -21.45 28.37 11.22
CA PRO A 5 -21.32 27.70 12.52
C PRO A 5 -20.81 26.24 12.40
N HIS A 6 -20.73 25.66 11.18
CA HIS A 6 -20.33 24.27 10.98
C HIS A 6 -18.81 24.07 10.99
N THR A 7 -18.04 25.08 10.54
CA THR A 7 -16.57 24.98 10.48
C THR A 7 -15.91 25.31 11.83
N ASP A 8 -16.55 26.14 12.65
CA ASP A 8 -15.99 26.62 13.94
C ASP A 8 -15.86 25.50 14.99
N GLY A 9 -16.70 24.45 14.90
CA GLY A 9 -16.64 23.29 15.79
C GLY A 9 -15.44 22.37 15.55
N ILE A 10 -14.97 22.27 14.32
CA ILE A 10 -13.89 21.35 13.93
C ILE A 10 -12.52 21.87 14.41
N LEU A 11 -12.36 23.21 14.48
CA LEU A 11 -11.12 23.84 14.91
C LEU A 11 -11.11 24.20 16.41
N ARG A 12 -12.12 23.80 17.18
CA ARG A 12 -12.11 23.92 18.65
C ARG A 12 -11.12 22.95 19.27
N GLY A 13 -10.28 23.46 20.15
CA GLY A 13 -9.26 22.71 20.86
C GLY A 13 -7.97 23.53 20.96
N ASP A 14 -6.91 22.90 21.46
CA ASP A 14 -5.61 23.54 21.45
C ASP A 14 -5.09 23.69 20.01
N ARG A 15 -4.02 24.46 19.85
CA ARG A 15 -3.44 24.79 18.55
C ARG A 15 -2.94 23.56 17.78
N GLU A 16 -2.46 22.55 18.48
CA GLU A 16 -1.92 21.33 17.90
C GLU A 16 -3.04 20.42 17.39
N GLN A 17 -4.12 20.26 18.16
CA GLN A 17 -5.31 19.50 17.76
C GLN A 17 -6.00 20.12 16.55
N SER A 18 -6.14 21.45 16.52
CA SER A 18 -6.72 22.17 15.40
C SER A 18 -5.87 22.01 14.14
N SER A 19 -4.54 22.08 14.26
CA SER A 19 -3.61 21.86 13.14
C SER A 19 -3.67 20.43 12.60
N ARG A 20 -3.80 19.43 13.48
CA ARG A 20 -3.95 18.02 13.08
C ARG A 20 -5.25 17.79 12.30
N ARG A 21 -6.39 18.24 12.86
CA ARG A 21 -7.71 18.12 12.19
C ARG A 21 -7.74 18.80 10.83
N LEU A 22 -7.19 20.00 10.75
CA LEU A 22 -7.05 20.71 9.49
C LEU A 22 -6.18 19.94 8.49
N GLY A 23 -5.09 19.34 8.96
CA GLY A 23 -4.26 18.44 8.16
C GLY A 23 -5.02 17.22 7.63
N ASP A 24 -5.89 16.60 8.46
CA ASP A 24 -6.72 15.48 8.04
C ASP A 24 -7.74 15.87 6.97
N LEU A 25 -8.39 17.05 7.12
CA LEU A 25 -9.32 17.59 6.11
C LEU A 25 -8.60 17.92 4.80
N MET A 26 -7.46 18.59 4.86
CA MET A 26 -6.66 18.89 3.66
C MET A 26 -6.16 17.62 2.96
N ARG A 27 -5.87 16.57 3.71
CA ARG A 27 -5.50 15.27 3.12
C ARG A 27 -6.69 14.60 2.45
N ALA A 28 -7.89 14.69 3.03
CA ALA A 28 -9.13 14.19 2.42
C ALA A 28 -9.42 14.94 1.11
N GLU A 29 -9.31 16.25 1.10
CA GLU A 29 -9.47 17.10 -0.08
C GLU A 29 -8.45 16.74 -1.17
N ALA A 30 -7.19 16.50 -0.76
CA ALA A 30 -6.13 16.08 -1.68
C ALA A 30 -6.45 14.76 -2.41
N ARG A 31 -7.18 13.85 -1.79
CA ARG A 31 -7.59 12.58 -2.41
C ARG A 31 -8.76 12.76 -3.36
N SER A 32 -9.70 13.65 -3.06
CA SER A 32 -10.86 13.92 -3.90
C SER A 32 -10.54 14.78 -5.11
N SER A 33 -9.47 15.59 -5.04
CA SER A 33 -9.09 16.52 -6.11
C SER A 33 -8.34 15.83 -7.23
N SER A 34 -8.93 15.80 -8.42
CA SER A 34 -8.29 15.32 -9.66
C SER A 34 -7.29 16.34 -10.26
N THR A 35 -7.18 17.54 -9.69
CA THR A 35 -6.40 18.64 -10.27
C THR A 35 -5.04 18.80 -9.61
N SER A 36 -4.00 18.99 -10.43
CA SER A 36 -2.65 19.36 -10.02
C SER A 36 -2.52 20.87 -9.73
N THR A 37 -3.63 21.57 -9.48
CA THR A 37 -3.64 23.02 -9.22
C THR A 37 -2.91 23.32 -7.90
N PRO A 38 -1.99 24.31 -7.89
CA PRO A 38 -1.34 24.68 -6.67
C PRO A 38 -2.35 25.18 -5.62
N LEU A 39 -2.17 24.74 -4.38
CA LEU A 39 -2.99 25.19 -3.25
C LEU A 39 -2.63 26.65 -2.91
N SER A 40 -3.64 27.51 -2.92
CA SER A 40 -3.49 28.89 -2.42
C SER A 40 -3.73 28.94 -0.91
N GLU A 41 -2.80 29.55 -0.15
CA GLU A 41 -3.01 29.74 1.30
C GLU A 41 -4.28 30.57 1.57
N GLU A 42 -4.60 31.55 0.69
CA GLU A 42 -5.80 32.38 0.82
C GLU A 42 -7.08 31.56 0.58
N ALA A 43 -7.08 30.69 -0.43
CA ALA A 43 -8.21 29.81 -0.70
C ALA A 43 -8.46 28.87 0.50
N LEU A 44 -7.41 28.26 1.04
CA LEU A 44 -7.50 27.37 2.21
C LEU A 44 -7.98 28.14 3.48
N ILE A 45 -7.54 29.38 3.67
CA ILE A 45 -8.02 30.24 4.78
C ILE A 45 -9.53 30.48 4.63
N SER A 46 -9.99 30.77 3.42
CA SER A 46 -11.40 31.04 3.15
C SER A 46 -12.24 29.78 3.30
N GLU A 47 -11.77 28.66 2.77
CA GLU A 47 -12.48 27.38 2.76
C GLU A 47 -12.64 26.79 4.16
N PHE A 48 -11.54 26.75 4.93
CA PHE A 48 -11.55 26.15 6.27
C PHE A 48 -11.85 27.15 7.40
N GLY A 49 -12.04 28.43 7.11
CA GLY A 49 -12.27 29.45 8.13
C GLY A 49 -11.12 29.58 9.14
N ALA A 50 -9.91 29.12 8.79
CA ALA A 50 -8.78 28.99 9.69
C ALA A 50 -7.84 30.17 9.60
N SER A 51 -7.10 30.46 10.70
CA SER A 51 -6.09 31.51 10.65
C SER A 51 -4.92 31.15 9.73
N ARG A 52 -4.26 32.17 9.15
CA ARG A 52 -3.06 31.96 8.30
C ARG A 52 -1.98 31.16 9.00
N ASN A 53 -1.79 31.30 10.30
CA ASN A 53 -0.81 30.55 11.07
C ASN A 53 -1.21 29.08 11.21
N ALA A 54 -2.51 28.79 11.38
CA ALA A 54 -3.02 27.41 11.44
C ALA A 54 -2.83 26.69 10.08
N ILE A 55 -3.19 27.36 8.97
CA ILE A 55 -2.97 26.83 7.61
C ILE A 55 -1.48 26.55 7.37
N ARG A 56 -0.58 27.48 7.71
CA ARG A 56 0.86 27.28 7.53
C ARG A 56 1.41 26.15 8.39
N ALA A 57 0.93 25.99 9.62
CA ALA A 57 1.32 24.90 10.50
C ALA A 57 0.85 23.54 9.92
N ALA A 58 -0.42 23.47 9.46
CA ALA A 58 -0.97 22.27 8.81
C ALA A 58 -0.20 21.92 7.53
N LEU A 59 0.04 22.89 6.64
CA LEU A 59 0.84 22.67 5.42
C LEU A 59 2.28 22.24 5.74
N GLY A 60 2.89 22.76 6.79
CA GLY A 60 4.21 22.35 7.26
C GLY A 60 4.23 20.91 7.77
N ALA A 61 3.17 20.49 8.48
CA ALA A 61 3.01 19.11 8.92
C ALA A 61 2.77 18.15 7.73
N LEU A 62 1.91 18.54 6.78
CA LEU A 62 1.65 17.76 5.56
C LEU A 62 2.88 17.67 4.65
N GLN A 63 3.72 18.71 4.62
CA GLN A 63 4.98 18.67 3.88
C GLN A 63 5.97 17.67 4.50
N LYS A 64 6.08 17.63 5.84
CA LYS A 64 6.91 16.64 6.54
C LYS A 64 6.43 15.21 6.33
N GLN A 65 5.14 15.02 6.10
CA GLN A 65 4.49 13.73 5.82
C GLN A 65 4.50 13.39 4.31
N GLY A 66 5.11 14.22 3.47
CA GLY A 66 5.16 13.99 2.03
C GLY A 66 3.84 14.22 1.28
N VAL A 67 2.77 14.66 1.96
CA VAL A 67 1.44 14.88 1.33
C VAL A 67 1.44 16.08 0.39
N VAL A 68 2.21 17.13 0.71
CA VAL A 68 2.36 18.30 -0.13
C VAL A 68 3.84 18.65 -0.36
N SER A 69 4.12 19.25 -1.51
CA SER A 69 5.43 19.83 -1.85
C SER A 69 5.31 21.35 -1.95
N ARG A 70 6.34 22.08 -1.48
CA ARG A 70 6.46 23.51 -1.64
C ARG A 70 7.63 23.81 -2.56
N ARG A 71 7.36 24.52 -3.66
CA ARG A 71 8.39 25.00 -4.57
C ARG A 71 8.28 26.50 -4.75
N ARG A 72 9.42 27.18 -4.63
CA ARG A 72 9.48 28.66 -4.84
C ARG A 72 9.05 28.98 -6.26
N GLY A 73 8.11 29.93 -6.42
CA GLY A 73 7.55 30.34 -7.70
C GLY A 73 6.40 29.46 -8.23
N ILE A 74 6.19 28.27 -7.69
CA ILE A 74 5.09 27.38 -8.09
C ILE A 74 4.00 27.34 -7.01
N GLY A 75 4.37 27.45 -5.73
CA GLY A 75 3.45 27.37 -4.61
C GLY A 75 3.48 26.00 -3.91
N THR A 76 2.38 25.67 -3.26
CA THR A 76 2.16 24.37 -2.60
C THR A 76 1.35 23.47 -3.53
N THR A 77 1.88 22.32 -3.85
CA THR A 77 1.20 21.29 -4.66
C THR A 77 0.94 20.05 -3.82
N ILE A 78 -0.16 19.38 -4.06
CA ILE A 78 -0.46 18.09 -3.48
C ILE A 78 0.44 17.06 -4.15
N ASN A 79 1.19 16.31 -3.34
CA ASN A 79 1.84 15.11 -3.84
C ASN A 79 0.75 14.05 -3.98
N ARG A 80 0.55 13.55 -5.18
CA ARG A 80 -0.34 12.41 -5.36
C ARG A 80 0.25 11.22 -4.60
N HIS A 81 -0.45 10.74 -3.60
CA HIS A 81 -0.27 9.37 -3.17
C HIS A 81 -0.86 8.51 -4.29
N TRP A 82 -0.05 7.70 -4.90
CA TRP A 82 -0.56 6.73 -5.84
C TRP A 82 -1.38 5.73 -5.04
N ASP A 83 -2.65 5.66 -5.37
CA ASP A 83 -3.51 4.59 -4.92
C ASP A 83 -3.06 3.33 -5.67
N TRP A 84 -2.10 2.62 -5.06
CA TRP A 84 -1.43 1.52 -5.74
C TRP A 84 -2.33 0.30 -5.89
N SER A 85 -3.28 0.13 -4.98
CA SER A 85 -4.12 -1.07 -4.98
C SER A 85 -5.48 -0.74 -4.39
N ASP A 86 -6.51 -0.95 -5.20
CA ASP A 86 -7.81 -1.29 -4.65
C ASP A 86 -7.68 -2.69 -4.05
N LEU A 87 -7.88 -2.81 -2.73
CA LEU A 87 -7.79 -4.10 -2.03
C LEU A 87 -8.81 -5.13 -2.52
N ALA A 88 -9.80 -4.70 -3.32
CA ALA A 88 -10.78 -5.57 -3.97
C ALA A 88 -10.24 -6.21 -5.26
N GLU A 89 -9.13 -5.71 -5.84
CA GLU A 89 -8.61 -6.18 -7.12
C GLU A 89 -7.10 -6.43 -7.05
N LEU A 90 -6.68 -7.56 -7.62
CA LEU A 90 -5.27 -7.89 -7.77
C LEU A 90 -4.72 -7.23 -9.03
N ARG A 91 -4.16 -6.03 -8.88
CA ARG A 91 -3.55 -5.28 -9.99
C ARG A 91 -2.06 -5.10 -9.82
N GLY A 92 -1.37 -4.97 -10.94
CA GLY A 92 0.01 -4.54 -10.96
C GLY A 92 0.16 -3.02 -10.74
N LEU A 93 1.38 -2.59 -10.38
CA LEU A 93 1.68 -1.17 -10.19
C LEU A 93 1.55 -0.38 -11.51
N SER A 94 1.97 -0.98 -12.63
CA SER A 94 1.90 -0.31 -13.94
C SER A 94 0.46 -0.11 -14.39
N GLU A 95 -0.42 -1.09 -14.15
CA GLU A 95 -1.85 -0.98 -14.42
C GLU A 95 -2.48 0.12 -13.58
N SER A 96 -2.18 0.15 -12.27
CA SER A 96 -2.69 1.16 -11.35
C SER A 96 -2.17 2.56 -11.67
N ALA A 97 -0.87 2.69 -11.93
CA ALA A 97 -0.25 3.97 -12.27
C ALA A 97 -0.68 4.48 -13.65
N GLY A 98 -0.85 3.59 -14.62
CA GLY A 98 -1.28 3.92 -15.99
C GLY A 98 -2.65 4.58 -16.03
N ALA A 99 -3.58 4.19 -15.15
CA ALA A 99 -4.89 4.82 -15.02
C ALA A 99 -4.80 6.33 -14.67
N PHE A 100 -3.69 6.77 -14.09
CA PHE A 100 -3.42 8.17 -13.71
C PHE A 100 -2.30 8.82 -14.54
N GLY A 101 -1.83 8.17 -15.62
CA GLY A 101 -0.77 8.68 -16.50
C GLY A 101 0.64 8.58 -15.89
N GLY A 102 0.84 7.75 -14.86
CA GLY A 102 2.15 7.46 -14.29
C GLY A 102 2.95 6.47 -15.15
N ARG A 103 4.28 6.60 -15.15
CA ARG A 103 5.17 5.69 -15.85
C ARG A 103 5.95 4.84 -14.87
N VAL A 104 5.77 3.53 -14.96
CA VAL A 104 6.50 2.56 -14.14
C VAL A 104 7.61 1.91 -14.97
N THR A 105 8.77 1.74 -14.36
CA THR A 105 9.88 0.91 -14.82
C THR A 105 10.41 0.10 -13.65
N ASN A 106 11.11 -0.99 -13.93
CA ASN A 106 11.63 -1.86 -12.89
C ASN A 106 13.15 -2.00 -13.06
N ARG A 107 13.86 -2.07 -11.95
CA ARG A 107 15.26 -2.47 -11.91
C ARG A 107 15.36 -3.82 -11.20
N VAL A 108 15.70 -4.86 -11.91
CA VAL A 108 15.91 -6.19 -11.36
C VAL A 108 17.21 -6.20 -10.56
N LEU A 109 17.14 -6.64 -9.32
CA LEU A 109 18.29 -6.83 -8.44
C LEU A 109 18.72 -8.28 -8.39
N VAL A 110 17.74 -9.19 -8.34
CA VAL A 110 17.92 -10.64 -8.32
C VAL A 110 16.83 -11.29 -9.16
N ALA A 111 17.20 -12.27 -9.96
CA ALA A 111 16.29 -13.22 -10.58
C ALA A 111 17.03 -14.56 -10.69
N ASP A 112 16.79 -15.48 -9.75
CA ASP A 112 17.51 -16.75 -9.66
C ASP A 112 16.69 -17.80 -8.93
N VAL A 113 17.01 -19.08 -9.20
CA VAL A 113 16.43 -20.21 -8.47
C VAL A 113 17.28 -20.53 -7.25
N VAL A 114 16.67 -20.43 -6.08
CA VAL A 114 17.34 -20.65 -4.80
C VAL A 114 16.66 -21.76 -4.00
N SER A 115 17.39 -22.32 -3.02
CA SER A 115 16.80 -23.25 -2.06
C SER A 115 15.96 -22.48 -1.05
N ALA A 116 14.67 -22.79 -0.93
CA ALA A 116 13.75 -22.06 -0.05
C ALA A 116 14.16 -22.16 1.42
N PRO A 117 14.26 -21.03 2.16
CA PRO A 117 14.26 -21.05 3.61
C PRO A 117 13.02 -21.75 4.17
N LEU A 118 13.11 -22.26 5.40
CA LEU A 118 12.01 -23.02 6.02
C LEU A 118 10.69 -22.24 6.03
N ALA A 119 10.72 -20.95 6.38
CA ALA A 119 9.53 -20.11 6.41
C ALA A 119 8.89 -19.96 5.01
N ILE A 120 9.71 -19.80 3.97
CA ILE A 120 9.24 -19.68 2.59
C ILE A 120 8.63 -21.00 2.11
N SER A 121 9.31 -22.13 2.36
CA SER A 121 8.77 -23.45 2.01
C SER A 121 7.42 -23.71 2.67
N ALA A 122 7.28 -23.38 3.95
CA ALA A 122 6.03 -23.53 4.70
C ALA A 122 4.91 -22.66 4.12
N SER A 123 5.18 -21.40 3.82
CA SER A 123 4.19 -20.48 3.25
C SER A 123 3.74 -20.88 1.85
N LEU A 124 4.62 -21.47 1.06
CA LEU A 124 4.33 -21.95 -0.30
C LEU A 124 3.75 -23.38 -0.33
N ASN A 125 3.56 -24.01 0.82
CA ASN A 125 3.15 -25.43 0.93
C ASN A 125 4.10 -26.38 0.18
N LEU A 126 5.40 -26.09 0.20
CA LEU A 126 6.43 -26.89 -0.45
C LEU A 126 7.25 -27.70 0.57
N PRO A 127 7.86 -28.83 0.15
CA PRO A 127 8.84 -29.52 0.96
C PRO A 127 9.99 -28.57 1.37
N THR A 128 10.57 -28.81 2.54
CA THR A 128 11.71 -28.03 3.02
C THR A 128 12.84 -27.98 1.99
N ARG A 129 13.40 -26.81 1.75
CA ARG A 129 14.49 -26.55 0.79
C ARG A 129 14.11 -26.83 -0.68
N SER A 130 12.83 -26.87 -1.02
CA SER A 130 12.41 -26.91 -2.42
C SER A 130 13.02 -25.76 -3.20
N PRO A 131 13.28 -25.93 -4.51
CA PRO A 131 13.68 -24.82 -5.37
C PRO A 131 12.53 -23.82 -5.47
N VAL A 132 12.85 -22.55 -5.27
CA VAL A 132 11.95 -21.41 -5.48
C VAL A 132 12.64 -20.40 -6.37
N LEU A 133 11.87 -19.73 -7.22
CA LEU A 133 12.36 -18.59 -7.98
C LEU A 133 12.28 -17.33 -7.10
N LEU A 134 13.43 -16.74 -6.82
CA LEU A 134 13.55 -15.45 -6.16
C LEU A 134 13.64 -14.35 -7.22
N VAL A 135 12.71 -13.41 -7.18
CA VAL A 135 12.76 -12.18 -7.97
C VAL A 135 12.76 -10.99 -7.02
N GLU A 136 13.79 -10.17 -7.07
CA GLU A 136 13.86 -8.92 -6.32
C GLU A 136 14.01 -7.74 -7.27
N ARG A 137 13.14 -6.74 -7.13
CA ARG A 137 13.08 -5.58 -8.02
C ARG A 137 12.85 -4.29 -7.25
N ILE A 138 13.46 -3.21 -7.72
CA ILE A 138 13.05 -1.86 -7.36
C ILE A 138 12.07 -1.37 -8.41
N ARG A 139 10.87 -1.02 -7.98
CA ARG A 139 9.86 -0.37 -8.80
C ARG A 139 10.11 1.13 -8.79
N ILE A 140 10.13 1.72 -9.96
CA ILE A 140 10.43 3.14 -10.18
C ILE A 140 9.21 3.77 -10.83
N LEU A 141 8.61 4.75 -10.13
CA LEU A 141 7.44 5.48 -10.59
C LEU A 141 7.83 6.93 -10.86
N ASP A 142 7.67 7.37 -12.12
CA ASP A 142 8.06 8.72 -12.60
C ASP A 142 9.52 9.08 -12.28
N GLY A 143 10.41 8.11 -12.47
CA GLY A 143 11.86 8.28 -12.27
C GLY A 143 12.33 8.23 -10.81
N LEU A 144 11.45 7.97 -9.85
CA LEU A 144 11.80 7.84 -8.44
C LEU A 144 11.49 6.42 -7.92
N PRO A 145 12.37 5.82 -7.09
CA PRO A 145 12.07 4.57 -6.42
C PRO A 145 10.74 4.68 -5.67
N PHE A 146 9.88 3.67 -5.84
CA PHE A 146 8.57 3.59 -5.23
C PHE A 146 8.47 2.45 -4.23
N SER A 147 8.93 1.26 -4.64
CA SER A 147 8.97 0.08 -3.77
C SER A 147 10.19 -0.80 -4.04
N LEU A 148 10.55 -1.59 -3.04
CA LEU A 148 11.39 -2.78 -3.15
C LEU A 148 10.48 -3.99 -2.98
N ASP A 149 10.40 -4.81 -4.03
CA ASP A 149 9.56 -5.99 -4.08
C ASP A 149 10.46 -7.23 -4.11
N THR A 150 10.30 -8.13 -3.11
CA THR A 150 11.00 -9.41 -3.02
C THR A 150 9.96 -10.52 -3.10
N SER A 151 9.98 -11.29 -4.18
CA SER A 151 8.99 -12.33 -4.48
C SER A 151 9.64 -13.71 -4.55
N TYR A 152 9.04 -14.68 -3.87
CA TYR A 152 9.42 -16.08 -3.90
C TYR A 152 8.30 -16.88 -4.56
N PHE A 153 8.56 -17.43 -5.73
CA PHE A 153 7.58 -18.22 -6.48
C PHE A 153 7.87 -19.71 -6.36
N ASN A 154 6.84 -20.53 -6.44
CA ASN A 154 6.99 -21.95 -6.71
C ASN A 154 7.69 -22.11 -8.07
N ALA A 155 8.95 -22.54 -8.06
CA ALA A 155 9.74 -22.65 -9.29
C ALA A 155 9.15 -23.65 -10.31
N GLY A 156 8.42 -24.66 -9.85
CA GLY A 156 7.73 -25.61 -10.74
C GLY A 156 6.63 -24.97 -11.58
N LEU A 157 6.08 -23.84 -11.14
CA LEU A 157 5.00 -23.12 -11.83
C LEU A 157 5.50 -21.86 -12.56
N ALA A 158 6.44 -21.15 -11.98
CA ALA A 158 6.83 -19.81 -12.43
C ALA A 158 8.27 -19.72 -12.99
N HIS A 159 8.94 -20.83 -13.26
CA HIS A 159 10.32 -20.83 -13.80
C HIS A 159 10.45 -19.99 -15.09
N GLY A 160 9.44 -20.01 -15.95
CA GLY A 160 9.41 -19.26 -17.21
C GLY A 160 9.50 -17.73 -17.04
N LEU A 161 9.33 -17.20 -15.82
CA LEU A 161 9.58 -15.78 -15.56
C LEU A 161 11.03 -15.36 -15.81
N LEU A 162 11.98 -16.30 -15.72
CA LEU A 162 13.40 -16.03 -16.03
C LEU A 162 13.63 -15.68 -17.50
N ASP A 163 12.74 -16.10 -18.38
CA ASP A 163 12.81 -15.82 -19.82
C ASP A 163 12.01 -14.58 -20.21
N CYS A 164 11.34 -13.93 -19.24
CA CYS A 164 10.50 -12.74 -19.44
C CYS A 164 11.30 -11.44 -19.23
N ALA A 165 10.79 -10.34 -19.79
CA ALA A 165 11.36 -9.00 -19.62
C ALA A 165 10.94 -8.38 -18.27
N LEU A 166 11.52 -8.87 -17.17
CA LEU A 166 11.19 -8.47 -15.80
C LEU A 166 11.34 -6.97 -15.52
N GLU A 167 12.12 -6.24 -16.34
CA GLU A 167 12.31 -4.79 -16.24
C GLU A 167 11.13 -3.98 -16.75
N ASN A 168 10.31 -4.55 -17.64
CA ASN A 168 9.30 -3.79 -18.38
C ASN A 168 7.91 -3.93 -17.78
N ASP A 169 7.55 -5.13 -17.32
CA ASP A 169 6.17 -5.48 -17.00
C ASP A 169 5.95 -5.84 -15.52
N ASP A 170 4.71 -5.80 -15.11
CA ASP A 170 4.28 -6.28 -13.81
C ASP A 170 4.34 -7.81 -13.75
N LEU A 171 4.75 -8.37 -12.61
CA LEU A 171 4.81 -9.83 -12.45
C LEU A 171 3.44 -10.49 -12.65
N VAL A 172 2.35 -9.84 -12.20
CA VAL A 172 0.98 -10.31 -12.39
C VAL A 172 0.69 -10.50 -13.88
N VAL A 173 0.99 -9.49 -14.70
CA VAL A 173 0.81 -9.52 -16.17
C VAL A 173 1.69 -10.62 -16.80
N LEU A 174 2.96 -10.73 -16.40
CA LEU A 174 3.84 -11.78 -16.94
C LEU A 174 3.38 -13.18 -16.58
N LEU A 175 2.86 -13.38 -15.36
CA LEU A 175 2.31 -14.67 -14.93
C LEU A 175 1.09 -15.06 -15.75
N GLU A 176 0.19 -14.13 -16.05
CA GLU A 176 -1.02 -14.39 -16.83
C GLU A 176 -0.73 -14.44 -18.32
N ASP A 177 -0.15 -13.40 -18.90
CA ASP A 177 -0.01 -13.28 -20.36
C ASP A 177 1.11 -14.13 -20.92
N SER A 178 2.24 -14.26 -20.22
CA SER A 178 3.41 -14.99 -20.74
C SER A 178 3.44 -16.45 -20.31
N LEU A 179 3.01 -16.75 -19.08
CA LEU A 179 3.02 -18.12 -18.56
C LEU A 179 1.65 -18.80 -18.64
N GLY A 180 0.58 -18.07 -18.94
CA GLY A 180 -0.78 -18.60 -19.03
C GLY A 180 -1.34 -19.08 -17.68
N LEU A 181 -0.83 -18.54 -16.57
CA LEU A 181 -1.31 -18.87 -15.23
C LEU A 181 -2.57 -18.08 -14.92
N GLU A 182 -3.61 -18.74 -14.45
CA GLU A 182 -4.86 -18.11 -14.06
C GLU A 182 -4.80 -17.73 -12.58
N LEU A 183 -4.67 -16.42 -12.29
CA LEU A 183 -4.60 -15.92 -10.93
C LEU A 183 -5.98 -15.86 -10.28
N GLY A 184 -6.08 -16.38 -9.05
CA GLY A 184 -7.34 -16.43 -8.29
C GLY A 184 -7.47 -15.29 -7.29
N GLY A 185 -6.36 -14.75 -6.81
CA GLY A 185 -6.36 -13.67 -5.84
C GLY A 185 -5.15 -13.70 -4.90
N ALA A 186 -5.21 -12.88 -3.86
CA ALA A 186 -4.13 -12.80 -2.88
C ALA A 186 -4.65 -12.57 -1.45
N ASP A 187 -3.99 -13.19 -0.48
CA ASP A 187 -4.12 -12.84 0.93
C ASP A 187 -3.08 -11.76 1.27
N LEU A 188 -3.48 -10.72 2.00
CA LEU A 188 -2.66 -9.55 2.28
C LEU A 188 -2.52 -9.32 3.78
N VAL A 189 -1.30 -8.99 4.20
CA VAL A 189 -1.01 -8.39 5.50
C VAL A 189 -0.38 -7.03 5.27
N ILE A 190 -0.98 -5.98 5.80
CA ILE A 190 -0.54 -4.60 5.60
C ILE A 190 -0.17 -4.01 6.94
N GLU A 191 1.07 -3.57 7.08
CA GLU A 191 1.62 -3.04 8.31
C GLU A 191 2.39 -1.74 8.05
N SER A 192 2.50 -0.91 9.08
CA SER A 192 3.43 0.21 9.09
C SER A 192 4.81 -0.27 9.54
N ALA A 193 5.86 0.15 8.84
CA ALA A 193 7.25 -0.11 9.18
C ALA A 193 8.06 1.18 9.05
N ILE A 194 9.33 1.10 9.44
CA ILE A 194 10.30 2.18 9.23
C ILE A 194 11.45 1.67 8.34
N ALA A 195 11.99 2.55 7.53
CA ALA A 195 13.14 2.23 6.68
C ALA A 195 14.40 2.04 7.53
N GLY A 196 14.97 0.84 7.51
CA GLY A 196 16.36 0.63 7.94
C GLY A 196 17.35 1.15 6.88
N ASP A 197 18.65 1.24 7.23
CA ASP A 197 19.68 1.86 6.38
C ASP A 197 19.73 1.28 4.96
N ALA A 198 19.67 -0.04 4.82
CA ALA A 198 19.73 -0.72 3.52
C ALA A 198 18.52 -0.38 2.64
N LEU A 199 17.30 -0.48 3.19
CA LEU A 199 16.07 -0.17 2.48
C LEU A 199 15.98 1.32 2.15
N ALA A 200 16.39 2.19 3.08
CA ALA A 200 16.42 3.63 2.88
C ALA A 200 17.30 4.02 1.69
N GLY A 201 18.49 3.40 1.59
CA GLY A 201 19.39 3.60 0.45
C GLY A 201 18.77 3.15 -0.88
N GLN A 202 18.07 2.02 -0.93
CA GLN A 202 17.42 1.51 -2.14
C GLN A 202 16.23 2.37 -2.58
N LEU A 203 15.45 2.87 -1.64
CA LEU A 203 14.24 3.67 -1.91
C LEU A 203 14.50 5.18 -1.98
N HIS A 204 15.74 5.63 -1.77
CA HIS A 204 16.11 7.06 -1.71
C HIS A 204 15.26 7.84 -0.69
N VAL A 205 15.12 7.27 0.50
CA VAL A 205 14.50 7.91 1.67
C VAL A 205 15.51 7.98 2.81
N SER A 206 15.17 8.62 3.93
CA SER A 206 16.02 8.63 5.10
C SER A 206 15.79 7.39 5.98
N PRO A 207 16.83 6.87 6.67
CA PRO A 207 16.62 5.90 7.73
C PRO A 207 15.60 6.43 8.76
N GLY A 208 14.62 5.60 9.13
CA GLY A 208 13.52 5.99 10.02
C GLY A 208 12.29 6.56 9.30
N ASP A 209 12.36 6.82 8.01
CA ASP A 209 11.17 7.25 7.25
C ASP A 209 10.11 6.13 7.21
N PRO A 210 8.81 6.48 7.16
CA PRO A 210 7.72 5.52 7.16
C PRO A 210 7.69 4.68 5.88
N ILE A 211 7.43 3.40 6.04
CA ILE A 211 7.27 2.40 4.98
C ILE A 211 5.91 1.73 5.15
N LEU A 212 5.18 1.54 4.06
CA LEU A 212 4.05 0.65 3.99
C LEU A 212 4.58 -0.75 3.64
N SER A 213 4.49 -1.66 4.60
CA SER A 213 4.91 -3.06 4.45
C SER A 213 3.70 -3.90 4.07
N VAL A 214 3.79 -4.59 2.93
CA VAL A 214 2.73 -5.49 2.47
C VAL A 214 3.34 -6.86 2.23
N ASP A 215 2.86 -7.84 2.98
CA ASP A 215 3.17 -9.25 2.73
C ASP A 215 1.97 -9.86 2.00
N ARG A 216 2.21 -10.54 0.89
CA ARG A 216 1.18 -11.03 -0.02
C ARG A 216 1.42 -12.51 -0.34
N ILE A 217 0.39 -13.34 -0.15
CA ILE A 217 0.36 -14.72 -0.64
C ILE A 217 -0.50 -14.75 -1.89
N LEU A 218 0.12 -14.97 -3.04
CA LEU A 218 -0.54 -15.03 -4.34
C LEU A 218 -1.02 -16.46 -4.61
N ARG A 219 -2.28 -16.60 -5.07
CA ARG A 219 -2.90 -17.89 -5.37
C ARG A 219 -3.35 -17.98 -6.82
N LEU A 220 -3.33 -19.17 -7.35
CA LEU A 220 -3.99 -19.52 -8.62
C LEU A 220 -5.50 -19.69 -8.43
N SER A 221 -6.24 -19.75 -9.52
CA SER A 221 -7.70 -19.91 -9.53
C SER A 221 -8.17 -21.23 -8.90
N ASP A 222 -7.32 -22.27 -8.87
CA ASP A 222 -7.56 -23.53 -8.17
C ASP A 222 -7.28 -23.48 -6.65
N GLY A 223 -6.86 -22.31 -6.14
CA GLY A 223 -6.52 -22.06 -4.74
C GLY A 223 -5.09 -22.44 -4.35
N SER A 224 -4.31 -23.04 -5.24
CA SER A 224 -2.91 -23.38 -4.95
C SER A 224 -2.05 -22.13 -4.74
N VAL A 225 -1.04 -22.21 -3.86
CA VAL A 225 -0.15 -21.09 -3.57
C VAL A 225 0.92 -20.98 -4.65
N LEU A 226 0.97 -19.83 -5.32
CA LEU A 226 1.95 -19.52 -6.36
C LEU A 226 3.17 -18.81 -5.81
N ALA A 227 2.98 -17.78 -4.98
CA ALA A 227 4.06 -16.94 -4.51
C ALA A 227 3.82 -16.38 -3.09
N LEU A 228 4.93 -16.09 -2.42
CA LEU A 228 4.99 -15.20 -1.24
C LEU A 228 5.81 -13.97 -1.62
N GLU A 229 5.25 -12.79 -1.39
CA GLU A 229 5.85 -11.53 -1.77
C GLU A 229 5.94 -10.58 -0.58
N PHE A 230 7.05 -9.88 -0.49
CA PHE A 230 7.33 -8.83 0.48
C PHE A 230 7.49 -7.52 -0.26
N LEU A 231 6.48 -6.65 -0.18
CA LEU A 231 6.47 -5.35 -0.84
C LEU A 231 6.74 -4.27 0.21
N ARG A 232 7.77 -3.47 -0.02
CA ARG A 232 8.20 -2.39 0.88
C ARG A 232 8.08 -1.08 0.13
N LEU A 233 6.96 -0.39 0.36
CA LEU A 233 6.59 0.80 -0.38
C LEU A 233 6.91 2.06 0.43
N ARG A 234 7.32 3.10 -0.26
CA ARG A 234 7.51 4.43 0.35
C ARG A 234 6.20 4.95 0.92
N GLY A 235 6.17 5.22 2.23
CA GLY A 235 4.97 5.69 2.92
C GLY A 235 4.55 7.11 2.53
N ASP A 236 5.48 7.91 1.97
CA ASP A 236 5.18 9.24 1.45
C ASP A 236 4.54 9.23 0.05
N ARG A 237 4.45 8.08 -0.61
CA ARG A 237 3.96 7.95 -1.99
C ARG A 237 2.92 6.85 -2.20
N ALA A 238 2.81 5.89 -1.29
CA ALA A 238 1.90 4.77 -1.40
C ALA A 238 0.64 4.97 -0.54
N ALA A 239 -0.50 4.61 -1.09
CA ALA A 239 -1.76 4.44 -0.37
C ALA A 239 -2.46 3.20 -0.91
N MET A 240 -3.22 2.53 -0.06
CA MET A 240 -4.11 1.43 -0.43
C MET A 240 -5.52 1.82 -0.04
N THR A 241 -6.48 1.61 -0.94
CA THR A 241 -7.89 1.81 -0.69
C THR A 241 -8.60 0.46 -0.66
N GLY A 242 -9.69 0.40 0.05
CA GLY A 242 -10.53 -0.78 0.11
C GLY A 242 -11.93 -0.40 0.58
N HIS A 243 -12.92 -1.11 0.07
CA HIS A 243 -14.29 -1.02 0.54
C HIS A 243 -14.58 -2.16 1.50
N SER A 244 -15.25 -1.86 2.62
CA SER A 244 -15.68 -2.89 3.56
C SER A 244 -17.17 -2.81 3.77
N ASP A 245 -17.87 -3.90 3.43
CA ASP A 245 -19.27 -4.05 3.77
C ASP A 245 -19.46 -4.45 5.23
N ARG A 246 -20.52 -3.96 5.81
CA ARG A 246 -20.95 -4.45 7.12
C ARG A 246 -21.64 -5.79 6.95
N GLY A 247 -20.86 -6.89 6.93
CA GLY A 247 -21.38 -8.24 6.84
C GLY A 247 -22.45 -8.54 7.89
N THR A 248 -23.32 -9.50 7.61
CA THR A 248 -24.42 -9.97 8.46
C THR A 248 -23.94 -10.75 9.70
N HIS A 249 -22.79 -10.40 10.27
CA HIS A 249 -22.35 -11.02 11.51
C HIS A 249 -23.29 -10.62 12.67
N PRO A 250 -23.81 -11.60 13.44
CA PRO A 250 -24.60 -11.28 14.63
C PRO A 250 -23.79 -10.39 15.56
N ARG A 251 -24.37 -9.28 16.01
CA ARG A 251 -23.74 -8.38 17.00
C ARG A 251 -23.32 -9.22 18.19
N ARG A 252 -22.03 -9.29 18.47
CA ARG A 252 -21.52 -9.85 19.72
C ARG A 252 -22.15 -9.03 20.84
N PRO A 253 -22.86 -9.66 21.83
CA PRO A 253 -23.44 -8.93 22.95
C PRO A 253 -22.32 -8.18 23.70
N ALA A 254 -22.61 -6.98 24.16
CA ALA A 254 -21.67 -6.04 24.78
C ALA A 254 -21.12 -6.48 26.17
N SER A 255 -21.20 -7.73 26.51
CA SER A 255 -20.74 -8.27 27.80
C SER A 255 -19.88 -9.51 27.62
N ALA A 256 -18.58 -9.29 27.33
CA ALA A 256 -17.53 -10.22 27.68
C ALA A 256 -16.25 -9.43 27.92
N THR A 257 -16.02 -9.07 29.17
CA THR A 257 -14.70 -8.63 29.65
C THR A 257 -13.76 -9.82 29.46
N THR A 258 -12.94 -9.77 28.43
CA THR A 258 -11.86 -10.74 28.25
C THR A 258 -10.60 -10.12 28.83
N THR A 259 -10.07 -10.74 29.88
CA THR A 259 -8.71 -10.52 30.41
C THR A 259 -7.69 -10.71 29.29
N PRO A 260 -6.67 -9.85 29.18
CA PRO A 260 -5.65 -9.99 28.15
C PRO A 260 -4.60 -11.01 28.60
N ASP A 261 -4.75 -12.27 28.21
CA ASP A 261 -3.62 -13.19 28.20
C ASP A 261 -2.94 -13.09 26.81
N GLY A 262 -1.73 -12.55 26.83
CA GLY A 262 -0.90 -12.41 25.66
C GLY A 262 -0.40 -13.76 25.17
N ASN A 263 -0.82 -14.16 24.02
CA ASN A 263 -0.03 -14.83 22.97
C ASN A 263 -0.99 -15.20 21.81
N ALA A 264 -1.18 -14.33 20.84
CA ALA A 264 -1.86 -14.68 19.61
C ALA A 264 -0.80 -15.17 18.63
N ALA A 265 -0.61 -16.48 18.56
CA ALA A 265 0.02 -17.12 17.41
C ALA A 265 -0.87 -16.86 16.18
N TYR A 266 -0.26 -16.40 15.11
CA TYR A 266 -0.89 -16.14 13.82
C TYR A 266 -1.48 -17.46 13.29
N ALA A 267 -2.80 -17.62 13.40
CA ALA A 267 -3.51 -18.73 12.78
C ALA A 267 -4.04 -18.26 11.43
N ALA A 268 -3.64 -18.92 10.36
CA ALA A 268 -4.20 -18.74 9.02
C ALA A 268 -5.74 -18.90 9.07
N PRO A 269 -6.50 -18.15 8.25
CA PRO A 269 -7.94 -18.28 8.23
C PRO A 269 -8.35 -19.69 7.82
N VAL A 270 -9.18 -20.31 8.67
CA VAL A 270 -9.78 -21.62 8.40
C VAL A 270 -10.84 -21.43 7.32
N THR A 271 -10.64 -22.00 6.15
CA THR A 271 -11.65 -22.15 5.10
C THR A 271 -12.79 -23.02 5.65
N THR A 272 -13.96 -22.44 5.87
CA THR A 272 -15.18 -23.20 6.13
C THR A 272 -15.65 -23.80 4.81
N GLU A 273 -15.42 -25.09 4.62
CA GLU A 273 -16.11 -25.89 3.59
C GLU A 273 -17.63 -25.86 3.87
N SER A 274 -18.35 -25.32 2.90
CA SER A 274 -19.81 -25.38 2.87
C SER A 274 -20.21 -26.77 2.36
N THR A 275 -20.49 -27.68 3.25
CA THR A 275 -21.12 -28.97 2.93
C THR A 275 -22.56 -28.69 2.50
N LYS A 276 -22.84 -28.81 1.19
CA LYS A 276 -24.20 -28.96 0.69
C LYS A 276 -24.61 -30.41 0.95
N GLU A 277 -25.51 -30.62 1.91
CA GLU A 277 -26.31 -31.82 1.97
C GLU A 277 -27.45 -31.71 0.95
N GLU A 278 -27.44 -32.64 -0.03
CA GLU A 278 -28.62 -32.96 -0.83
C GLU A 278 -29.56 -33.84 -0.03
N ALA A 279 -30.83 -33.45 0.02
CA ALA A 279 -31.98 -34.30 0.28
C ALA A 279 -33.07 -34.01 -0.74
#